data_0ce8f126f800a28536bb64c7e7fd3c0e
#
_entry.id   0ce8f126f800a28536bb64c7e7fd3c0e
#
_cell.length_a   1.000
_cell.length_b   1.000
_cell.length_c   1.000
_cell.angle_alpha   90.00
_cell.angle_beta   90.00
_cell.angle_gamma   90.00
#
_symmetry.space_group_name_H-M   'P 1'
#
loop_
_entity.id
_entity.type
_entity.pdbx_description
1 polymer ?
#
loop_
_entity_poly.entity_id
_entity_poly.type
_entity_poly.pdbx_seq_one_letter_code
_entity_poly.pdbx_strand_id
1 'polypeptide(L)'
;MGLFAFPVAYAQSGSIIPRTWHVLVGGQSDGRAVQADAYYPHVITIDVGDKVVWTLNADEPHSVTFFGTCQDFTTLSCFQPSLIPCLTSGALDYVPCSLSSYDGIGLASSGRMIPPGYNWDNSVAHGNATYSLIFTNPGADIYFDVSALGMRGIVIVNPAGTAYPFNQEQYSQQAKQELKSDLMAGAQTLESFQSPASTMGPGNTQIHHITAGLSAPQIAKSILKSSADSRIRGTASLSGTVQGPAENITVKVNLSGLVPGSVHSVRILLGVCGAEAPSATLLALPTFVLNNVTARLDGRGSSTTVISSPPSANGPAVLRIPSAGWFISVGTGSGLDTSLAACGNVVFHNASVMRFLPGKLRVNVGDMIVWTDSPNGVHSVTFLAGHSLPLIPDYVFTSPTGNATSCDGSSFFDSGTMRPGDSFVLTLTKPGVYPYVDVLLSFLEMQGSIIVHADSPDE
;
A
#
# COMPACT_ATOMS: atom_id res chain seq x y z
N MET A 1 30.68 -19.90 23.96
CA MET A 1 31.24 -19.29 22.73
C MET A 1 30.84 -20.20 21.57
N GLY A 2 29.72 -19.98 20.98
CA GLY A 2 29.17 -20.75 19.84
C GLY A 2 29.39 -19.93 18.57
N LEU A 3 30.26 -20.41 17.70
CA LEU A 3 30.43 -19.88 16.35
C LEU A 3 29.17 -20.23 15.53
N PHE A 4 28.35 -19.25 15.23
CA PHE A 4 27.36 -19.37 14.16
C PHE A 4 28.05 -19.23 12.81
N ALA A 5 28.24 -20.34 12.14
CA ALA A 5 28.66 -20.36 10.74
C ALA A 5 27.45 -19.87 9.90
N PHE A 6 27.60 -18.72 9.27
CA PHE A 6 26.66 -18.29 8.22
C PHE A 6 26.87 -19.22 7.01
N PRO A 7 25.79 -19.72 6.38
CA PRO A 7 25.94 -20.48 5.16
C PRO A 7 26.53 -19.56 4.09
N VAL A 8 27.70 -19.92 3.57
CA VAL A 8 28.26 -19.31 2.37
C VAL A 8 27.31 -19.64 1.24
N ALA A 9 26.65 -18.63 0.68
CA ALA A 9 25.82 -18.78 -0.51
C ALA A 9 26.78 -19.20 -1.66
N TYR A 10 26.69 -20.46 -2.07
CA TYR A 10 27.32 -20.90 -3.30
C TYR A 10 26.53 -20.23 -4.45
N ALA A 11 27.17 -19.30 -5.14
CA ALA A 11 26.67 -18.79 -6.40
C ALA A 11 26.53 -19.98 -7.36
N GLN A 12 25.33 -20.38 -7.68
CA GLN A 12 25.08 -21.38 -8.70
C GLN A 12 25.52 -20.78 -10.04
N SER A 13 26.37 -21.47 -10.77
CA SER A 13 26.73 -21.09 -12.14
C SER A 13 25.46 -20.86 -12.96
N GLY A 14 25.36 -19.69 -13.57
CA GLY A 14 24.17 -19.27 -14.29
C GLY A 14 23.75 -20.32 -15.33
N SER A 15 22.51 -20.73 -15.27
CA SER A 15 21.90 -21.64 -16.24
C SER A 15 21.35 -20.80 -17.38
N ILE A 16 21.66 -21.15 -18.60
CA ILE A 16 21.02 -20.57 -19.80
C ILE A 16 19.60 -21.13 -20.01
N ILE A 17 19.14 -22.03 -19.14
CA ILE A 17 17.78 -22.58 -19.19
C ILE A 17 16.86 -21.62 -18.44
N PRO A 18 15.84 -21.03 -19.11
CA PRO A 18 14.89 -20.15 -18.47
C PRO A 18 14.18 -20.80 -17.28
N ARG A 19 14.01 -20.04 -16.22
CA ARG A 19 13.33 -20.48 -14.99
C ARG A 19 11.96 -19.81 -14.84
N THR A 20 11.14 -20.40 -14.00
CA THR A 20 9.88 -19.81 -13.57
C THR A 20 9.97 -19.44 -12.11
N TRP A 21 9.61 -18.21 -11.80
CA TRP A 21 9.63 -17.61 -10.49
C TRP A 21 8.22 -17.22 -10.04
N HIS A 22 7.94 -17.27 -8.75
CA HIS A 22 6.61 -17.03 -8.20
C HIS A 22 6.62 -15.88 -7.20
N VAL A 23 5.61 -15.03 -7.33
CA VAL A 23 5.33 -13.88 -6.46
C VAL A 23 3.87 -13.96 -6.01
N LEU A 24 3.60 -13.78 -4.72
CA LEU A 24 2.26 -13.65 -4.19
C LEU A 24 1.78 -12.20 -4.31
N VAL A 25 0.51 -12.01 -4.57
CA VAL A 25 -0.14 -10.71 -4.71
C VAL A 25 -1.11 -10.52 -3.57
N GLY A 26 -0.85 -9.56 -2.69
CA GLY A 26 -1.63 -9.35 -1.48
C GLY A 26 -1.49 -10.46 -0.45
N GLY A 27 -2.18 -10.29 0.65
CA GLY A 27 -2.32 -11.29 1.70
C GLY A 27 -3.32 -10.86 2.75
N GLN A 28 -3.80 -11.81 3.56
CA GLN A 28 -4.81 -11.51 4.56
C GLN A 28 -4.67 -12.38 5.80
N SER A 29 -5.22 -11.91 6.93
CA SER A 29 -5.38 -12.70 8.14
C SER A 29 -6.51 -13.73 8.00
N ASP A 30 -6.50 -14.78 8.82
CA ASP A 30 -7.53 -15.83 8.79
C ASP A 30 -8.97 -15.29 8.90
N GLY A 31 -9.19 -14.23 9.67
CA GLY A 31 -10.50 -13.58 9.80
C GLY A 31 -10.73 -12.43 8.83
N ARG A 32 -9.92 -12.26 7.77
CA ARG A 32 -10.02 -11.19 6.76
C ARG A 32 -10.00 -9.77 7.31
N ALA A 33 -9.79 -9.62 8.63
CA ALA A 33 -9.80 -8.32 9.28
C ALA A 33 -8.60 -7.45 8.89
N VAL A 34 -7.47 -8.09 8.58
CA VAL A 34 -6.24 -7.43 8.14
C VAL A 34 -5.92 -7.86 6.73
N GLN A 35 -5.75 -6.89 5.84
CA GLN A 35 -5.24 -7.04 4.49
C GLN A 35 -3.80 -6.53 4.45
N ALA A 36 -2.96 -7.20 3.67
CA ALA A 36 -1.56 -6.84 3.47
C ALA A 36 -1.34 -6.51 1.99
N ASP A 37 -1.16 -5.20 1.70
CA ASP A 37 -1.22 -4.63 0.36
C ASP A 37 0.21 -4.51 -0.21
N ALA A 38 0.81 -5.66 -0.50
CA ALA A 38 2.15 -5.76 -1.08
C ALA A 38 2.31 -7.01 -1.94
N TYR A 39 3.40 -7.05 -2.72
CA TYR A 39 3.83 -8.24 -3.46
C TYR A 39 4.90 -8.98 -2.65
N TYR A 40 4.86 -10.32 -2.65
CA TYR A 40 5.75 -11.15 -1.83
C TYR A 40 6.49 -12.20 -2.66
N PRO A 41 7.84 -12.19 -2.72
CA PRO A 41 8.68 -11.17 -2.10
C PRO A 41 8.55 -9.80 -2.80
N HIS A 42 8.86 -8.73 -2.08
CA HIS A 42 8.79 -7.36 -2.61
C HIS A 42 9.73 -7.12 -3.81
N VAL A 43 10.82 -7.85 -3.86
CA VAL A 43 11.86 -7.76 -4.90
C VAL A 43 12.30 -9.15 -5.31
N ILE A 44 12.36 -9.39 -6.61
CA ILE A 44 12.89 -10.63 -7.18
C ILE A 44 13.96 -10.31 -8.23
N THR A 45 15.03 -11.09 -8.24
CA THR A 45 16.11 -10.99 -9.25
C THR A 45 16.10 -12.24 -10.12
N ILE A 46 16.01 -12.02 -11.41
CA ILE A 46 15.89 -13.06 -12.44
C ILE A 46 16.89 -12.79 -13.58
N ASP A 47 16.96 -13.68 -14.56
CA ASP A 47 17.73 -13.50 -15.79
C ASP A 47 16.82 -13.24 -16.99
N VAL A 48 17.38 -12.63 -18.03
CA VAL A 48 16.72 -12.52 -19.34
C VAL A 48 16.28 -13.91 -19.82
N GLY A 49 15.03 -14.01 -20.26
CA GLY A 49 14.36 -15.23 -20.69
C GLY A 49 13.55 -15.92 -19.58
N ASP A 50 13.75 -15.56 -18.33
CA ASP A 50 12.98 -16.10 -17.22
C ASP A 50 11.53 -15.61 -17.23
N LYS A 51 10.67 -16.40 -16.60
CA LYS A 51 9.24 -16.14 -16.41
C LYS A 51 8.93 -15.82 -14.96
N VAL A 52 8.16 -14.78 -14.71
CA VAL A 52 7.56 -14.52 -13.40
C VAL A 52 6.07 -14.82 -13.46
N VAL A 53 5.56 -15.51 -12.43
CA VAL A 53 4.14 -15.82 -12.24
C VAL A 53 3.69 -15.14 -10.94
N TRP A 54 2.76 -14.21 -11.06
CA TRP A 54 2.07 -13.60 -9.93
C TRP A 54 0.80 -14.39 -9.63
N THR A 55 0.56 -14.69 -8.36
CA THR A 55 -0.63 -15.42 -7.90
C THR A 55 -1.33 -14.62 -6.83
N LEU A 56 -2.61 -14.33 -7.01
CA LEU A 56 -3.43 -13.66 -6.01
C LEU A 56 -3.51 -14.49 -4.73
N ASN A 57 -3.25 -13.86 -3.59
CA ASN A 57 -3.18 -14.49 -2.27
C ASN A 57 -4.05 -13.77 -1.23
N ALA A 58 -5.02 -13.00 -1.69
CA ALA A 58 -6.01 -12.29 -0.88
C ALA A 58 -7.40 -12.46 -1.51
N ASP A 59 -8.45 -12.22 -0.72
CA ASP A 59 -9.81 -12.12 -1.24
C ASP A 59 -10.08 -10.71 -1.81
N GLU A 60 -9.21 -9.75 -1.52
CA GLU A 60 -9.23 -8.43 -2.13
C GLU A 60 -8.67 -8.50 -3.56
N PRO A 61 -9.37 -7.86 -4.54
CA PRO A 61 -8.86 -7.79 -5.90
C PRO A 61 -7.62 -6.90 -5.99
N HIS A 62 -6.63 -7.36 -6.74
CA HIS A 62 -5.37 -6.65 -6.99
C HIS A 62 -5.04 -6.60 -8.48
N SER A 63 -3.98 -5.89 -8.85
CA SER A 63 -3.44 -5.89 -10.20
C SER A 63 -1.91 -5.97 -10.20
N VAL A 64 -1.34 -6.34 -11.34
CA VAL A 64 0.10 -6.29 -11.62
C VAL A 64 0.29 -5.46 -12.88
N THR A 65 0.77 -4.23 -12.74
CA THR A 65 0.83 -3.29 -13.86
C THR A 65 2.22 -2.65 -13.97
N PHE A 66 2.85 -2.85 -15.12
CA PHE A 66 4.11 -2.21 -15.53
C PHE A 66 3.79 -1.06 -16.47
N PHE A 67 4.35 0.12 -16.21
CA PHE A 67 4.15 1.30 -17.04
C PHE A 67 5.36 1.65 -17.91
N GLY A 68 6.31 0.76 -18.03
CA GLY A 68 7.52 0.93 -18.82
C GLY A 68 8.36 2.13 -18.38
N THR A 69 8.66 3.02 -19.32
CA THR A 69 9.44 4.24 -19.03
C THR A 69 8.70 5.26 -18.17
N CYS A 70 7.41 5.06 -17.93
CA CYS A 70 6.57 5.93 -17.11
C CYS A 70 6.48 5.41 -15.68
N GLN A 71 7.56 5.51 -14.93
CA GLN A 71 7.66 4.92 -13.58
C GLN A 71 7.44 5.93 -12.46
N ASP A 72 7.10 7.17 -12.78
CA ASP A 72 6.81 8.20 -11.78
C ASP A 72 5.32 8.57 -11.79
N PHE A 73 4.58 8.06 -10.80
CA PHE A 73 3.16 8.37 -10.58
C PHE A 73 2.93 9.73 -9.92
N THR A 74 3.96 10.44 -9.55
CA THR A 74 3.80 11.81 -9.02
C THR A 74 3.43 12.78 -10.13
N THR A 75 3.66 12.40 -11.40
CA THR A 75 3.26 13.18 -12.57
C THR A 75 2.13 12.47 -13.31
N LEU A 76 0.93 13.03 -13.26
CA LEU A 76 -0.25 12.59 -14.02
C LEU A 76 -0.02 12.50 -15.56
N SER A 77 1.13 12.96 -16.07
CA SER A 77 1.51 12.86 -17.49
C SER A 77 1.61 11.41 -17.99
N CYS A 78 1.81 10.45 -17.11
CA CYS A 78 1.82 9.03 -17.40
C CYS A 78 0.40 8.45 -17.62
N PHE A 79 -0.62 9.11 -17.13
CA PHE A 79 -2.01 8.70 -17.22
C PHE A 79 -2.76 9.36 -18.38
N GLN A 80 -2.12 9.59 -19.51
CA GLN A 80 -2.89 10.01 -20.68
C GLN A 80 -3.74 8.83 -21.18
N PRO A 81 -5.08 8.91 -21.11
CA PRO A 81 -5.98 7.82 -21.51
C PRO A 81 -5.77 7.36 -22.95
N SER A 82 -5.23 8.25 -23.82
CA SER A 82 -4.90 7.95 -25.20
C SER A 82 -3.70 7.04 -25.40
N LEU A 83 -2.85 6.85 -24.37
CA LEU A 83 -1.66 6.00 -24.42
C LEU A 83 -1.87 4.63 -23.81
N ILE A 84 -3.05 4.36 -23.24
CA ILE A 84 -3.35 3.14 -22.51
C ILE A 84 -4.53 2.42 -23.15
N PRO A 85 -4.30 1.66 -24.24
CA PRO A 85 -5.39 0.95 -24.93
C PRO A 85 -6.13 -0.06 -24.05
N CYS A 86 -5.60 -0.36 -22.88
CA CYS A 86 -6.17 -1.31 -21.93
C CYS A 86 -6.90 -0.64 -20.75
N LEU A 87 -6.85 0.68 -20.62
CA LEU A 87 -7.70 1.42 -19.70
C LEU A 87 -8.88 1.97 -20.51
N THR A 88 -9.94 1.21 -20.61
CA THR A 88 -11.18 1.69 -21.22
C THR A 88 -11.77 2.81 -20.36
N SER A 89 -12.11 3.90 -21.02
CA SER A 89 -12.62 5.12 -20.43
C SER A 89 -13.82 4.85 -19.50
N GLY A 90 -13.65 5.13 -18.22
CA GLY A 90 -14.77 5.38 -17.30
C GLY A 90 -15.20 4.23 -16.41
N ALA A 91 -14.63 3.04 -16.52
CA ALA A 91 -14.94 1.94 -15.63
C ALA A 91 -13.70 1.51 -14.85
N LEU A 92 -13.90 1.07 -13.62
CA LEU A 92 -12.91 0.36 -12.80
C LEU A 92 -12.54 -1.02 -13.40
N ASP A 93 -12.98 -1.29 -14.62
CA ASP A 93 -12.72 -2.52 -15.36
C ASP A 93 -11.39 -2.41 -16.08
N TYR A 94 -10.34 -2.76 -15.36
CA TYR A 94 -9.01 -2.91 -15.93
C TYR A 94 -8.99 -4.19 -16.76
N VAL A 95 -9.02 -4.04 -18.09
CA VAL A 95 -8.87 -5.16 -19.02
C VAL A 95 -7.40 -5.57 -19.06
N PRO A 96 -7.07 -6.88 -19.07
CA PRO A 96 -5.69 -7.32 -19.21
C PRO A 96 -5.08 -6.80 -20.51
N CYS A 97 -3.91 -6.15 -20.43
CA CYS A 97 -3.02 -6.00 -21.58
C CYS A 97 -2.20 -7.28 -21.66
N SER A 98 -2.73 -8.30 -22.33
CA SER A 98 -2.11 -9.61 -22.39
C SER A 98 -0.89 -9.62 -23.31
N LEU A 99 0.26 -9.22 -22.76
CA LEU A 99 1.57 -9.54 -23.33
C LEU A 99 2.04 -10.86 -22.71
N SER A 100 2.66 -11.70 -23.51
CA SER A 100 3.35 -12.91 -23.02
C SER A 100 4.77 -12.62 -22.55
N SER A 101 5.34 -11.50 -23.01
CA SER A 101 6.70 -11.05 -22.68
C SER A 101 6.75 -9.55 -22.45
N TYR A 102 7.74 -9.10 -21.70
CA TYR A 102 7.98 -7.71 -21.36
C TYR A 102 9.45 -7.36 -21.54
N ASP A 103 9.69 -6.21 -22.19
CA ASP A 103 11.02 -5.73 -22.56
C ASP A 103 11.47 -4.49 -21.77
N GLY A 104 10.71 -4.11 -20.72
CA GLY A 104 10.95 -2.89 -19.95
C GLY A 104 10.33 -1.63 -20.57
N ILE A 105 9.65 -1.75 -21.70
CA ILE A 105 9.08 -0.60 -22.45
C ILE A 105 7.57 -0.81 -22.63
N GLY A 106 6.81 0.25 -22.43
CA GLY A 106 5.37 0.22 -22.62
C GLY A 106 4.58 -0.34 -21.46
N LEU A 107 3.31 -0.59 -21.68
CA LEU A 107 2.36 -1.05 -20.67
C LEU A 107 2.18 -2.57 -20.73
N ALA A 108 2.31 -3.21 -19.59
CA ALA A 108 1.86 -4.59 -19.38
C ALA A 108 1.00 -4.65 -18.11
N SER A 109 -0.19 -5.24 -18.19
CA SER A 109 -1.12 -5.30 -17.06
C SER A 109 -1.86 -6.62 -16.99
N SER A 110 -2.01 -7.15 -15.78
CA SER A 110 -2.88 -8.30 -15.50
C SER A 110 -4.37 -7.96 -15.67
N GLY A 111 -4.72 -6.66 -15.74
CA GLY A 111 -6.05 -6.24 -15.37
C GLY A 111 -6.34 -6.56 -13.91
N ARG A 112 -7.60 -6.59 -13.53
CA ARG A 112 -8.01 -6.95 -12.17
C ARG A 112 -7.88 -8.46 -11.96
N MET A 113 -7.03 -8.85 -11.02
CA MET A 113 -6.94 -10.22 -10.52
C MET A 113 -8.02 -10.38 -9.45
N ILE A 114 -8.90 -11.38 -9.62
CA ILE A 114 -10.07 -11.60 -8.76
C ILE A 114 -10.01 -13.03 -8.21
N PRO A 115 -10.34 -13.23 -6.92
CA PRO A 115 -10.38 -14.57 -6.34
C PRO A 115 -11.39 -15.48 -7.05
N PRO A 116 -11.13 -16.79 -7.17
CA PRO A 116 -12.08 -17.73 -7.73
C PRO A 116 -13.43 -17.70 -6.97
N GLY A 117 -14.52 -17.64 -7.71
CA GLY A 117 -15.88 -17.63 -7.13
C GLY A 117 -16.37 -16.24 -6.68
N TYR A 118 -15.56 -15.21 -6.82
CA TYR A 118 -15.96 -13.84 -6.55
C TYR A 118 -16.83 -13.30 -7.69
N ASN A 119 -18.04 -12.87 -7.38
CA ASN A 119 -18.97 -12.31 -8.36
C ASN A 119 -19.04 -10.78 -8.21
N TRP A 120 -18.31 -10.08 -9.06
CA TRP A 120 -18.24 -8.62 -9.04
C TRP A 120 -19.49 -7.95 -9.61
N ASP A 121 -20.07 -8.51 -10.68
CA ASP A 121 -21.10 -7.83 -11.49
C ASP A 121 -22.21 -8.77 -12.01
N ASN A 122 -22.44 -9.94 -11.38
CA ASN A 122 -23.28 -11.01 -11.91
C ASN A 122 -22.84 -11.58 -13.29
N SER A 123 -21.83 -11.04 -13.94
CA SER A 123 -21.16 -11.76 -15.00
C SER A 123 -20.31 -12.87 -14.38
N VAL A 124 -20.15 -13.97 -15.08
CA VAL A 124 -19.23 -15.03 -14.65
C VAL A 124 -17.87 -14.39 -14.52
N ALA A 125 -17.35 -14.31 -13.30
CA ALA A 125 -16.10 -13.62 -13.00
C ALA A 125 -14.99 -14.13 -13.92
N HIS A 126 -14.59 -13.34 -14.88
CA HIS A 126 -13.48 -13.63 -15.78
C HIS A 126 -12.16 -13.09 -15.20
N GLY A 127 -12.06 -12.99 -13.87
CA GLY A 127 -10.83 -12.63 -13.19
C GLY A 127 -9.85 -13.80 -13.18
N ASN A 128 -8.65 -13.59 -13.68
CA ASN A 128 -7.57 -14.55 -13.51
C ASN A 128 -6.94 -14.33 -12.13
N ALA A 129 -6.86 -15.39 -11.32
CA ALA A 129 -6.10 -15.37 -10.07
C ALA A 129 -4.57 -15.40 -10.29
N THR A 130 -4.13 -15.50 -11.54
CA THR A 130 -2.72 -15.58 -11.92
C THR A 130 -2.41 -14.72 -13.14
N TYR A 131 -1.23 -14.12 -13.14
CA TYR A 131 -0.66 -13.38 -14.26
C TYR A 131 0.79 -13.81 -14.50
N SER A 132 1.31 -13.75 -15.72
CA SER A 132 2.70 -14.12 -15.97
C SER A 132 3.32 -13.38 -17.15
N LEU A 133 4.62 -13.07 -17.03
CA LEU A 133 5.43 -12.45 -18.08
C LEU A 133 6.79 -13.13 -18.20
N ILE A 134 7.32 -13.18 -19.43
CA ILE A 134 8.72 -13.50 -19.72
C ILE A 134 9.48 -12.19 -19.92
N PHE A 135 10.61 -12.01 -19.23
CA PHE A 135 11.41 -10.79 -19.33
C PHE A 135 12.50 -10.95 -20.39
N THR A 136 12.54 -10.02 -21.35
CA THR A 136 13.41 -10.15 -22.54
C THR A 136 14.61 -9.22 -22.55
N ASN A 137 14.65 -8.19 -21.70
CA ASN A 137 15.74 -7.24 -21.61
C ASN A 137 16.23 -7.11 -20.17
N PRO A 138 17.53 -6.88 -19.94
CA PRO A 138 18.03 -6.55 -18.61
C PRO A 138 17.49 -5.20 -18.14
N GLY A 139 17.16 -5.11 -16.87
CA GLY A 139 16.62 -3.87 -16.28
C GLY A 139 16.15 -4.03 -14.85
N ALA A 140 15.67 -2.96 -14.27
CA ALA A 140 14.93 -2.98 -13.02
C ALA A 140 13.52 -2.46 -13.30
N ASP A 141 12.56 -3.36 -13.34
CA ASP A 141 11.19 -3.08 -13.70
C ASP A 141 10.33 -2.97 -12.46
N ILE A 142 9.80 -1.77 -12.20
CA ILE A 142 8.87 -1.53 -11.10
C ILE A 142 7.45 -1.76 -11.61
N TYR A 143 6.66 -2.49 -10.82
CA TYR A 143 5.26 -2.72 -11.09
C TYR A 143 4.40 -2.35 -9.88
N PHE A 144 3.14 -2.10 -10.14
CA PHE A 144 2.22 -1.45 -9.23
C PHE A 144 0.89 -2.17 -9.20
N ASP A 145 0.21 -2.04 -8.07
CA ASP A 145 -1.23 -2.22 -8.03
C ASP A 145 -1.92 -0.88 -8.29
N VAL A 146 -2.78 -0.82 -9.29
CA VAL A 146 -3.49 0.40 -9.64
C VAL A 146 -4.71 0.64 -8.75
N SER A 147 -5.15 -0.37 -8.00
CA SER A 147 -6.26 -0.29 -7.03
C SER A 147 -5.80 -0.06 -5.60
N ALA A 148 -4.59 -0.50 -5.23
CA ALA A 148 -4.03 -0.36 -3.89
C ALA A 148 -2.86 0.62 -3.87
N LEU A 149 -3.11 1.84 -3.40
CA LEU A 149 -2.10 2.91 -3.38
C LEU A 149 -0.89 2.52 -2.51
N GLY A 150 0.31 2.67 -3.09
CA GLY A 150 1.57 2.35 -2.42
C GLY A 150 2.00 0.89 -2.56
N MET A 151 1.18 0.01 -3.11
CA MET A 151 1.56 -1.37 -3.40
C MET A 151 2.48 -1.43 -4.63
N ARG A 152 3.74 -1.79 -4.41
CA ARG A 152 4.78 -1.87 -5.45
C ARG A 152 5.62 -3.11 -5.30
N GLY A 153 6.13 -3.61 -6.43
CA GLY A 153 7.15 -4.65 -6.49
C GLY A 153 8.22 -4.33 -7.53
N ILE A 154 9.32 -5.06 -7.49
CA ILE A 154 10.44 -4.89 -8.42
C ILE A 154 10.87 -6.24 -8.96
N VAL A 155 11.03 -6.32 -10.29
CA VAL A 155 11.76 -7.38 -10.96
C VAL A 155 13.10 -6.82 -11.43
N ILE A 156 14.19 -7.35 -10.91
CA ILE A 156 15.54 -7.07 -11.40
C ILE A 156 15.89 -8.15 -12.42
N VAL A 157 16.11 -7.77 -13.66
CA VAL A 157 16.43 -8.67 -14.76
C VAL A 157 17.91 -8.54 -15.08
N ASN A 158 18.69 -9.55 -14.80
CA ASN A 158 20.10 -9.61 -15.16
C ASN A 158 20.30 -10.13 -16.60
N PRO A 159 21.48 -9.93 -17.21
CA PRO A 159 21.85 -10.63 -18.42
C PRO A 159 21.73 -12.15 -18.25
N ALA A 160 21.34 -12.84 -19.31
CA ALA A 160 21.18 -14.30 -19.28
C ALA A 160 22.47 -15.01 -18.83
N GLY A 161 22.32 -15.99 -17.93
CA GLY A 161 23.43 -16.75 -17.37
C GLY A 161 24.13 -16.08 -16.19
N THR A 162 23.59 -15.01 -15.63
CA THR A 162 24.05 -14.42 -14.39
C THR A 162 23.72 -15.34 -13.19
N ALA A 163 24.59 -15.37 -12.19
CA ALA A 163 24.31 -16.17 -11.00
C ALA A 163 23.15 -15.58 -10.20
N TYR A 164 22.12 -16.39 -9.94
CA TYR A 164 20.98 -15.95 -9.15
C TYR A 164 21.38 -15.74 -7.68
N PRO A 165 20.96 -14.63 -7.05
CA PRO A 165 21.26 -14.38 -5.63
C PRO A 165 20.50 -15.35 -4.72
N PHE A 166 19.32 -15.83 -5.13
CA PHE A 166 18.45 -16.74 -4.41
C PHE A 166 17.82 -17.76 -5.36
N ASN A 167 17.43 -18.91 -4.82
CA ASN A 167 16.57 -19.85 -5.49
C ASN A 167 15.08 -19.58 -5.12
N GLN A 168 14.12 -20.27 -5.77
CA GLN A 168 12.70 -20.07 -5.51
C GLN A 168 12.31 -20.38 -4.06
N GLU A 169 12.90 -21.38 -3.43
CA GLU A 169 12.62 -21.72 -2.02
C GLU A 169 13.02 -20.59 -1.08
N GLN A 170 14.18 -19.97 -1.31
CA GLN A 170 14.65 -18.84 -0.52
C GLN A 170 13.73 -17.62 -0.71
N TYR A 171 13.28 -17.34 -1.95
CA TYR A 171 12.28 -16.30 -2.21
C TYR A 171 10.94 -16.60 -1.55
N SER A 172 10.50 -17.86 -1.55
CA SER A 172 9.27 -18.28 -0.88
C SER A 172 9.35 -18.11 0.63
N GLN A 173 10.50 -18.36 1.24
CA GLN A 173 10.73 -18.11 2.67
C GLN A 173 10.75 -16.62 2.98
N GLN A 174 11.38 -15.80 2.15
CA GLN A 174 11.37 -14.34 2.26
C GLN A 174 9.94 -13.81 2.16
N ALA A 175 9.18 -14.24 1.15
CA ALA A 175 7.79 -13.86 0.94
C ALA A 175 6.92 -14.14 2.17
N LYS A 176 7.06 -15.32 2.79
CA LYS A 176 6.35 -15.67 4.03
C LYS A 176 6.71 -14.77 5.21
N GLN A 177 7.98 -14.38 5.33
CA GLN A 177 8.44 -13.49 6.41
C GLN A 177 7.94 -12.06 6.22
N GLU A 178 7.99 -11.53 5.00
CA GLU A 178 7.50 -10.21 4.64
C GLU A 178 5.99 -10.12 4.88
N LEU A 179 5.21 -11.06 4.33
CA LEU A 179 3.75 -11.14 4.53
C LEU A 179 3.39 -11.21 6.02
N LYS A 180 4.08 -12.07 6.78
CA LYS A 180 3.84 -12.17 8.23
C LYS A 180 4.10 -10.84 8.94
N SER A 181 5.16 -10.12 8.56
CA SER A 181 5.48 -8.81 9.15
C SER A 181 4.38 -7.78 8.88
N ASP A 182 3.83 -7.75 7.65
CA ASP A 182 2.77 -6.83 7.28
C ASP A 182 1.47 -7.15 8.02
N LEU A 183 1.06 -8.43 8.06
CA LEU A 183 -0.10 -8.86 8.82
C LEU A 183 0.03 -8.55 10.33
N MET A 184 1.23 -8.69 10.89
CA MET A 184 1.48 -8.31 12.29
C MET A 184 1.36 -6.81 12.51
N ALA A 185 1.81 -5.98 11.56
CA ALA A 185 1.66 -4.52 11.66
C ALA A 185 0.17 -4.11 11.64
N GLY A 186 -0.63 -4.71 10.77
CA GLY A 186 -2.08 -4.51 10.74
C GLY A 186 -2.78 -4.98 12.03
N ALA A 187 -2.40 -6.14 12.56
CA ALA A 187 -2.93 -6.65 13.83
C ALA A 187 -2.60 -5.71 14.99
N GLN A 188 -1.37 -5.20 15.08
CA GLN A 188 -0.97 -4.22 16.08
C GLN A 188 -1.74 -2.91 15.94
N THR A 189 -2.03 -2.49 14.71
CA THR A 189 -2.87 -1.30 14.44
C THR A 189 -4.28 -1.51 15.00
N LEU A 190 -4.86 -2.68 14.76
CA LEU A 190 -6.18 -3.04 15.30
C LEU A 190 -6.19 -3.10 16.83
N GLU A 191 -5.19 -3.75 17.44
CA GLU A 191 -5.05 -3.88 18.90
C GLU A 191 -4.83 -2.53 19.60
N SER A 192 -4.12 -1.61 18.96
CA SER A 192 -3.84 -0.29 19.51
C SER A 192 -4.97 0.72 19.30
N PHE A 193 -5.99 0.37 18.52
CA PHE A 193 -7.11 1.26 18.25
C PHE A 193 -7.91 1.55 19.51
N GLN A 194 -8.18 2.84 19.74
CA GLN A 194 -9.08 3.30 20.79
C GLN A 194 -10.23 4.04 20.13
N SER A 195 -11.45 3.57 20.40
CA SER A 195 -12.65 4.26 19.93
C SER A 195 -12.69 5.69 20.47
N PRO A 196 -12.96 6.68 19.63
CA PRO A 196 -13.17 8.04 20.11
C PRO A 196 -14.26 8.07 21.19
N ALA A 197 -14.05 8.87 22.23
CA ALA A 197 -15.05 9.05 23.26
C ALA A 197 -16.31 9.70 22.68
N SER A 198 -17.49 9.33 23.17
CA SER A 198 -18.73 10.03 22.84
C SER A 198 -18.66 11.48 23.32
N THR A 199 -19.24 12.38 22.54
CA THR A 199 -19.30 13.81 22.85
C THR A 199 -20.76 14.26 22.96
N MET A 200 -21.00 15.40 23.64
CA MET A 200 -22.33 15.95 23.76
C MET A 200 -22.72 16.72 22.50
N GLY A 201 -23.88 16.41 21.97
CA GLY A 201 -24.51 17.10 20.85
C GLY A 201 -25.60 18.09 21.29
N PRO A 202 -26.29 18.70 20.32
CA PRO A 202 -27.43 19.58 20.58
C PRO A 202 -28.55 18.87 21.34
N GLY A 203 -29.25 19.57 22.25
CA GLY A 203 -30.43 19.01 22.91
C GLY A 203 -30.14 17.84 23.89
N ASN A 204 -28.96 17.80 24.46
CA ASN A 204 -28.53 16.74 25.40
C ASN A 204 -28.39 15.33 24.77
N THR A 205 -28.36 15.24 23.44
CA THR A 205 -28.06 13.99 22.72
C THR A 205 -26.57 13.64 22.81
N GLN A 206 -26.25 12.35 22.70
CA GLN A 206 -24.85 11.93 22.60
C GLN A 206 -24.45 11.75 21.13
N ILE A 207 -23.20 12.06 20.83
CA ILE A 207 -22.58 11.81 19.52
C ILE A 207 -21.60 10.68 19.70
N HIS A 208 -21.84 9.59 19.00
CA HIS A 208 -20.99 8.39 19.02
C HIS A 208 -20.21 8.31 17.72
N HIS A 209 -19.00 7.77 17.77
CA HIS A 209 -18.10 7.69 16.63
C HIS A 209 -17.78 6.24 16.27
N ILE A 210 -17.80 5.94 14.97
CA ILE A 210 -17.35 4.69 14.37
C ILE A 210 -16.33 5.03 13.28
N THR A 211 -15.20 4.36 13.28
CA THR A 211 -14.21 4.47 12.21
C THR A 211 -14.41 3.32 11.23
N ALA A 212 -14.54 3.63 9.94
CA ALA A 212 -14.58 2.66 8.86
C ALA A 212 -13.15 2.39 8.38
N GLY A 213 -12.63 1.21 8.63
CA GLY A 213 -11.27 0.79 8.32
C GLY A 213 -10.18 1.48 9.17
N LEU A 214 -8.95 0.99 9.06
CA LEU A 214 -7.73 1.65 9.55
C LEU A 214 -6.57 1.32 8.61
N SER A 215 -5.62 2.24 8.47
CA SER A 215 -4.32 1.95 7.86
C SER A 215 -3.26 1.75 8.92
N ALA A 216 -2.32 0.84 8.67
CA ALA A 216 -1.10 0.81 9.45
C ALA A 216 -0.39 2.17 9.37
N PRO A 217 0.22 2.65 10.47
CA PRO A 217 0.94 3.92 10.45
C PRO A 217 1.98 3.96 9.34
N GLN A 218 2.05 5.05 8.58
CA GLN A 218 3.04 5.26 7.52
C GLN A 218 4.43 5.46 8.14
N ILE A 219 5.00 4.39 8.70
CA ILE A 219 6.30 4.39 9.36
C ILE A 219 7.20 3.35 8.69
N ALA A 220 8.28 3.83 8.07
CA ALA A 220 9.27 2.98 7.44
C ALA A 220 10.64 3.17 8.05
N LYS A 221 11.49 2.17 7.88
CA LYS A 221 12.88 2.18 8.37
C LYS A 221 13.81 1.74 7.25
N SER A 222 15.04 2.23 7.31
CA SER A 222 16.14 1.79 6.44
C SER A 222 17.40 1.62 7.27
N ILE A 223 18.08 0.50 7.07
CA ILE A 223 19.41 0.25 7.64
C ILE A 223 20.44 0.54 6.55
N LEU A 224 21.24 1.58 6.77
CA LEU A 224 22.24 2.04 5.81
C LEU A 224 23.53 1.28 6.02
N LYS A 225 23.90 0.49 5.02
CA LYS A 225 25.13 -0.30 4.99
C LYS A 225 26.18 0.43 4.16
N SER A 226 27.44 0.36 4.58
CA SER A 226 28.58 0.92 3.85
C SER A 226 28.70 0.28 2.46
N SER A 227 29.08 1.10 1.47
CA SER A 227 29.70 0.59 0.23
C SER A 227 31.07 -0.01 0.52
N ALA A 228 31.64 -0.73 -0.46
CA ALA A 228 32.92 -1.45 -0.28
C ALA A 228 34.08 -0.56 0.22
N ASP A 229 34.11 0.70 -0.21
CA ASP A 229 35.18 1.65 0.08
C ASP A 229 34.85 2.66 1.19
N SER A 230 33.77 2.46 1.92
CA SER A 230 33.28 3.40 2.93
C SER A 230 33.14 2.74 4.30
N ARG A 231 33.30 3.56 5.37
CA ARG A 231 32.95 3.18 6.75
C ARG A 231 31.62 3.77 7.21
N ILE A 232 30.96 4.53 6.34
CA ILE A 232 29.72 5.24 6.66
C ILE A 232 28.59 4.23 6.76
N ARG A 233 27.88 4.28 7.89
CA ARG A 233 26.71 3.45 8.17
C ARG A 233 25.70 4.24 8.98
N GLY A 234 24.46 3.77 9.02
CA GLY A 234 23.45 4.47 9.79
C GLY A 234 22.06 3.89 9.69
N THR A 235 21.11 4.70 10.02
CA THR A 235 19.68 4.37 9.92
C THR A 235 18.91 5.56 9.37
N ALA A 236 17.83 5.29 8.66
CA ALA A 236 16.83 6.29 8.35
C ALA A 236 15.47 5.82 8.86
N SER A 237 14.65 6.77 9.29
CA SER A 237 13.24 6.56 9.58
C SER A 237 12.40 7.54 8.79
N LEU A 238 11.33 7.03 8.19
CA LEU A 238 10.35 7.81 7.46
C LEU A 238 9.04 7.72 8.22
N SER A 239 8.35 8.85 8.39
CA SER A 239 7.02 8.88 8.97
C SER A 239 6.11 9.78 8.14
N GLY A 240 5.05 9.20 7.60
CA GLY A 240 4.01 9.93 6.89
C GLY A 240 2.94 10.43 7.86
N THR A 241 2.47 11.67 7.64
CA THR A 241 1.30 12.21 8.33
C THR A 241 0.25 12.56 7.30
N VAL A 242 -0.95 12.05 7.49
CA VAL A 242 -2.13 12.45 6.72
C VAL A 242 -2.83 13.54 7.51
N GLN A 243 -2.61 14.80 7.16
CA GLN A 243 -3.29 15.93 7.77
C GLN A 243 -3.79 16.88 6.69
N GLY A 244 -5.08 16.81 6.39
CA GLY A 244 -5.72 17.67 5.39
C GLY A 244 -5.31 17.35 3.95
N PRO A 245 -5.36 18.34 3.02
CA PRO A 245 -5.10 18.12 1.60
C PRO A 245 -3.61 17.92 1.24
N ALA A 246 -2.69 18.01 2.18
CA ALA A 246 -1.25 17.83 1.96
C ALA A 246 -0.73 16.70 2.85
N GLU A 247 -0.21 15.64 2.23
CA GLU A 247 0.52 14.61 2.93
C GLU A 247 2.00 14.99 3.00
N ASN A 248 2.59 14.82 4.18
CA ASN A 248 4.00 15.05 4.41
C ASN A 248 4.68 13.77 4.86
N ILE A 249 5.88 13.52 4.33
CA ILE A 249 6.77 12.48 4.85
C ILE A 249 7.96 13.15 5.52
N THR A 250 8.12 12.93 6.82
CA THR A 250 9.31 13.33 7.56
C THR A 250 10.35 12.23 7.49
N VAL A 251 11.54 12.54 6.97
CA VAL A 251 12.68 11.64 6.88
C VAL A 251 13.74 12.09 7.86
N LYS A 252 14.11 11.21 8.81
CA LYS A 252 15.22 11.44 9.75
C LYS A 252 16.35 10.46 9.41
N VAL A 253 17.54 10.98 9.19
CA VAL A 253 18.74 10.19 8.87
C VAL A 253 19.78 10.38 9.95
N ASN A 254 20.35 9.28 10.44
CA ASN A 254 21.44 9.26 11.40
C ASN A 254 22.59 8.46 10.83
N LEU A 255 23.77 9.07 10.76
CA LEU A 255 24.99 8.46 10.21
C LEU A 255 26.08 8.40 11.26
N SER A 256 27.02 7.45 11.05
CA SER A 256 28.25 7.27 11.82
C SER A 256 29.38 6.82 10.89
N GLY A 257 30.63 6.93 11.37
CA GLY A 257 31.80 6.64 10.55
C GLY A 257 32.19 7.78 9.60
N LEU A 258 31.69 9.00 9.87
CA LEU A 258 31.95 10.19 9.08
C LEU A 258 33.30 10.80 9.46
N VAL A 259 33.94 11.47 8.49
CA VAL A 259 35.08 12.32 8.78
C VAL A 259 34.58 13.61 9.41
N PRO A 260 35.11 14.05 10.57
CA PRO A 260 34.69 15.29 11.22
C PRO A 260 34.69 16.49 10.27
N GLY A 261 33.57 17.23 10.24
CA GLY A 261 33.39 18.41 9.37
C GLY A 261 33.00 18.08 7.92
N SER A 262 32.96 16.79 7.51
CA SER A 262 32.49 16.42 6.17
C SER A 262 30.98 16.63 6.02
N VAL A 263 30.55 16.85 4.79
CA VAL A 263 29.14 17.02 4.42
C VAL A 263 28.78 15.96 3.40
N HIS A 264 27.68 15.25 3.65
CA HIS A 264 27.25 14.12 2.84
C HIS A 264 25.85 14.36 2.29
N SER A 265 25.68 14.21 0.97
CA SER A 265 24.37 14.26 0.33
C SER A 265 23.54 13.03 0.69
N VAL A 266 22.25 13.23 0.86
CA VAL A 266 21.29 12.15 1.11
C VAL A 266 20.13 12.26 0.14
N ARG A 267 19.70 11.11 -0.41
CA ARG A 267 18.63 11.06 -1.41
C ARG A 267 17.76 9.82 -1.20
N ILE A 268 16.51 9.92 -1.60
CA ILE A 268 15.69 8.74 -1.88
C ILE A 268 15.76 8.49 -3.39
N LEU A 269 16.12 7.29 -3.76
CA LEU A 269 16.20 6.83 -5.14
C LEU A 269 15.19 5.70 -5.36
N LEU A 270 14.76 5.54 -6.61
CA LEU A 270 13.97 4.39 -7.04
C LEU A 270 14.88 3.18 -7.25
N GLY A 271 14.39 1.99 -6.89
CA GLY A 271 15.10 0.73 -7.07
C GLY A 271 15.51 0.09 -5.75
N VAL A 272 16.65 -0.58 -5.76
CA VAL A 272 17.18 -1.38 -4.64
C VAL A 272 18.63 -1.02 -4.37
N CYS A 273 18.97 -0.85 -3.10
CA CYS A 273 20.35 -0.63 -2.67
C CYS A 273 21.27 -1.79 -3.04
N GLY A 274 22.35 -1.49 -3.75
CA GLY A 274 23.36 -2.49 -4.13
C GLY A 274 23.01 -3.31 -5.37
N ALA A 275 21.87 -3.10 -6.00
CA ALA A 275 21.62 -3.61 -7.32
C ALA A 275 22.26 -2.66 -8.34
N GLU A 276 23.17 -3.17 -9.17
CA GLU A 276 23.61 -2.42 -10.35
C GLU A 276 22.42 -2.26 -11.28
N ALA A 277 21.97 -1.02 -11.43
CA ALA A 277 20.86 -0.74 -12.31
C ALA A 277 21.29 -0.88 -13.76
N PRO A 278 20.68 -1.79 -14.51
CA PRO A 278 21.06 -1.99 -15.91
C PRO A 278 20.67 -0.84 -16.83
N SER A 279 19.78 0.04 -16.46
CA SER A 279 19.48 1.23 -17.23
C SER A 279 19.73 2.49 -16.40
N ALA A 280 20.86 3.13 -16.71
CA ALA A 280 21.33 4.36 -16.09
C ALA A 280 20.34 5.54 -16.19
N THR A 281 19.29 5.45 -16.98
CA THR A 281 18.35 6.55 -17.24
C THR A 281 17.27 6.72 -16.18
N LEU A 282 16.85 5.66 -15.48
CA LEU A 282 15.77 5.72 -14.50
C LEU A 282 16.25 5.94 -13.07
N LEU A 283 17.50 5.54 -12.77
CA LEU A 283 18.08 5.68 -11.44
C LEU A 283 18.94 6.94 -11.27
N ALA A 284 19.14 7.70 -12.34
CA ALA A 284 19.98 8.91 -12.32
C ALA A 284 19.29 10.11 -11.61
N LEU A 285 17.96 10.13 -11.56
CA LEU A 285 17.24 11.23 -10.94
C LEU A 285 16.79 10.82 -9.53
N PRO A 286 17.15 11.60 -8.49
CA PRO A 286 16.63 11.35 -7.16
C PRO A 286 15.12 11.56 -7.15
N THR A 287 14.39 10.60 -6.58
CA THR A 287 12.97 10.79 -6.31
C THR A 287 12.77 11.96 -5.35
N PHE A 288 13.66 12.03 -4.32
CA PHE A 288 13.70 13.15 -3.39
C PHE A 288 15.14 13.47 -2.98
N VAL A 289 15.47 14.76 -3.03
CA VAL A 289 16.71 15.28 -2.44
C VAL A 289 16.42 15.62 -0.98
N LEU A 290 17.19 15.04 -0.08
CA LEU A 290 17.07 15.25 1.35
C LEU A 290 18.12 16.26 1.83
N ASN A 291 17.95 16.80 3.04
CA ASN A 291 18.93 17.64 3.67
C ASN A 291 20.24 16.87 3.89
N ASN A 292 21.35 17.51 3.54
CA ASN A 292 22.67 16.95 3.75
C ASN A 292 22.93 16.66 5.23
N VAL A 293 23.75 15.65 5.50
CA VAL A 293 24.25 15.35 6.84
C VAL A 293 25.64 15.94 7.00
N THR A 294 25.80 16.82 8.00
CA THR A 294 27.10 17.35 8.40
C THR A 294 27.65 16.57 9.58
N ALA A 295 28.90 16.14 9.45
CA ALA A 295 29.60 15.37 10.46
C ALA A 295 30.01 16.26 11.65
N ARG A 296 29.74 15.79 12.87
CA ARG A 296 30.23 16.35 14.11
C ARG A 296 31.65 15.88 14.40
N LEU A 297 32.27 16.43 15.43
CA LEU A 297 33.63 16.05 15.86
C LEU A 297 33.75 14.57 16.29
N ASP A 298 32.63 13.96 16.72
CA ASP A 298 32.56 12.55 17.10
C ASP A 298 32.37 11.58 15.92
N GLY A 299 32.39 12.06 14.68
CA GLY A 299 32.20 11.29 13.46
C GLY A 299 30.74 10.82 13.27
N ARG A 300 29.79 11.45 13.93
CA ARG A 300 28.35 11.24 13.74
C ARG A 300 27.69 12.45 13.12
N GLY A 301 26.54 12.24 12.49
CA GLY A 301 25.74 13.32 11.94
C GLY A 301 24.27 12.90 11.77
N SER A 302 23.40 13.89 11.70
CA SER A 302 21.97 13.64 11.46
C SER A 302 21.35 14.77 10.65
N SER A 303 20.31 14.46 9.89
CA SER A 303 19.47 15.43 9.21
C SER A 303 18.01 15.05 9.34
N THR A 304 17.14 16.04 9.18
CA THR A 304 15.68 15.84 9.08
C THR A 304 15.20 16.61 7.87
N THR A 305 14.43 15.96 7.02
CA THR A 305 13.80 16.56 5.83
C THR A 305 12.31 16.30 5.88
N VAL A 306 11.50 17.29 5.55
CA VAL A 306 10.06 17.12 5.32
C VAL A 306 9.84 17.16 3.80
N ILE A 307 9.28 16.10 3.27
CA ILE A 307 8.85 16.00 1.88
C ILE A 307 7.36 16.30 1.89
N SER A 308 6.94 17.31 1.15
CA SER A 308 5.53 17.67 1.00
C SER A 308 5.06 17.37 -0.41
N SER A 309 3.87 16.81 -0.55
CA SER A 309 3.23 16.68 -1.84
C SER A 309 2.67 18.02 -2.27
N PRO A 310 2.93 18.52 -3.50
CA PRO A 310 2.26 19.69 -3.99
C PRO A 310 0.76 19.40 -4.12
N PRO A 311 -0.14 20.38 -3.83
CA PRO A 311 -1.57 20.22 -4.07
C PRO A 311 -1.81 19.94 -5.56
N SER A 312 -2.53 18.88 -5.86
CA SER A 312 -2.90 18.51 -7.23
C SER A 312 -4.20 19.23 -7.62
N ALA A 313 -4.29 19.70 -8.85
CA ALA A 313 -5.51 20.32 -9.38
C ALA A 313 -6.73 19.36 -9.46
N ASN A 314 -6.48 18.05 -9.35
CA ASN A 314 -7.50 16.99 -9.52
C ASN A 314 -7.77 16.19 -8.24
N GLY A 315 -7.38 16.70 -7.08
CA GLY A 315 -7.54 16.04 -5.78
C GLY A 315 -6.24 16.00 -4.99
N PRO A 316 -6.26 15.51 -3.74
CA PRO A 316 -5.04 15.41 -2.94
C PRO A 316 -4.06 14.44 -3.62
N ALA A 317 -2.88 14.92 -3.96
CA ALA A 317 -1.78 14.06 -4.36
C ALA A 317 -1.35 13.27 -3.11
N VAL A 318 -1.64 11.99 -3.11
CA VAL A 318 -1.36 11.11 -1.97
C VAL A 318 0.11 10.70 -2.01
N LEU A 319 0.95 11.37 -1.22
CA LEU A 319 2.33 10.96 -1.03
C LEU A 319 2.38 9.82 -0.01
N ARG A 320 2.54 8.58 -0.47
CA ARG A 320 2.66 7.39 0.40
C ARG A 320 4.05 6.79 0.33
N ILE A 321 4.49 6.24 1.45
CA ILE A 321 5.69 5.39 1.48
C ILE A 321 5.31 4.07 0.79
N PRO A 322 5.99 3.68 -0.31
CA PRO A 322 5.63 2.44 -1.01
C PRO A 322 6.13 1.20 -0.26
N SER A 323 5.46 0.07 -0.47
CA SER A 323 5.88 -1.23 0.08
C SER A 323 7.27 -1.66 -0.41
N ALA A 324 7.68 -1.23 -1.61
CA ALA A 324 8.99 -1.49 -2.19
C ALA A 324 9.44 -0.36 -3.12
N GLY A 325 10.68 -0.41 -3.55
CA GLY A 325 11.21 0.42 -4.62
C GLY A 325 11.78 1.76 -4.21
N TRP A 326 11.89 2.04 -2.91
CA TRP A 326 12.66 3.16 -2.41
C TRP A 326 13.89 2.67 -1.66
N PHE A 327 15.01 3.34 -1.89
CA PHE A 327 16.19 3.19 -1.03
C PHE A 327 16.83 4.55 -0.71
N ILE A 328 17.43 4.63 0.47
CA ILE A 328 18.19 5.81 0.88
C ILE A 328 19.61 5.65 0.36
N SER A 329 20.11 6.68 -0.34
CA SER A 329 21.48 6.78 -0.84
C SER A 329 22.22 7.89 -0.10
N VAL A 330 23.42 7.61 0.37
CA VAL A 330 24.32 8.56 1.02
C VAL A 330 25.56 8.71 0.14
N GLY A 331 25.87 9.95 -0.27
CA GLY A 331 27.04 10.25 -1.08
C GLY A 331 28.33 10.46 -0.25
N THR A 332 29.48 10.36 -0.90
CA THR A 332 30.79 10.62 -0.28
C THR A 332 31.03 12.11 -0.02
N GLY A 333 30.22 13.00 -0.62
CA GLY A 333 30.31 14.46 -0.50
C GLY A 333 28.92 15.11 -0.56
N SER A 334 28.89 16.44 -0.63
CA SER A 334 27.66 17.23 -0.60
C SER A 334 26.93 17.36 -1.94
N GLY A 335 27.58 17.01 -3.06
CA GLY A 335 27.01 17.12 -4.40
C GLY A 335 26.08 15.97 -4.75
N LEU A 336 25.28 16.14 -5.83
CA LEU A 336 24.40 15.09 -6.32
C LEU A 336 25.16 13.99 -7.07
N ASP A 337 26.31 14.31 -7.66
CA ASP A 337 27.13 13.39 -8.47
C ASP A 337 28.24 12.70 -7.66
N THR A 338 28.08 12.61 -6.34
CA THR A 338 29.06 11.96 -5.48
C THR A 338 28.90 10.44 -5.51
N SER A 339 30.04 9.73 -5.40
CA SER A 339 30.05 8.26 -5.29
C SER A 339 29.22 7.81 -4.09
N LEU A 340 28.68 6.61 -4.19
CA LEU A 340 27.88 5.99 -3.13
C LEU A 340 28.77 5.64 -1.92
N ALA A 341 28.45 6.18 -0.77
CA ALA A 341 29.12 5.88 0.49
C ALA A 341 28.36 4.84 1.33
N ALA A 342 27.05 4.92 1.36
CA ALA A 342 26.20 3.95 2.04
C ALA A 342 24.79 3.97 1.41
N CYS A 343 24.10 2.85 1.49
CA CYS A 343 22.69 2.80 1.13
C CYS A 343 21.90 1.76 1.94
N GLY A 344 20.57 1.85 1.86
CA GLY A 344 19.67 0.89 2.47
C GLY A 344 18.27 0.98 1.91
N ASN A 345 17.62 -0.15 1.69
CA ASN A 345 16.24 -0.20 1.25
C ASN A 345 15.31 0.36 2.32
N VAL A 346 14.30 1.08 1.89
CA VAL A 346 13.20 1.52 2.76
C VAL A 346 12.26 0.33 2.92
N VAL A 347 12.04 -0.10 4.14
CA VAL A 347 11.11 -1.19 4.49
C VAL A 347 9.87 -0.56 5.13
N PHE A 348 8.74 -0.76 4.51
CA PHE A 348 7.44 -0.30 4.95
C PHE A 348 6.46 -1.48 5.02
N HIS A 349 5.67 -1.54 6.09
CA HIS A 349 4.63 -2.54 6.27
C HIS A 349 3.28 -1.95 5.82
N ASN A 350 2.85 -2.32 4.62
CA ASN A 350 1.59 -1.85 4.05
C ASN A 350 0.47 -2.80 4.42
N ALA A 351 -0.28 -2.44 5.46
CA ALA A 351 -1.42 -3.22 5.92
C ALA A 351 -2.60 -2.32 6.26
N SER A 352 -3.79 -2.85 6.00
CA SER A 352 -5.08 -2.21 6.24
C SER A 352 -5.94 -3.08 7.16
N VAL A 353 -6.80 -2.45 7.95
CA VAL A 353 -7.80 -3.14 8.78
C VAL A 353 -9.17 -2.87 8.18
N MET A 354 -9.82 -3.91 7.67
CA MET A 354 -11.13 -3.84 7.01
C MET A 354 -12.24 -4.19 8.00
N ARG A 355 -12.49 -3.28 8.94
CA ARG A 355 -13.54 -3.41 9.97
C ARG A 355 -14.13 -2.06 10.34
N PHE A 356 -15.40 -2.04 10.72
CA PHE A 356 -15.97 -0.94 11.48
C PHE A 356 -15.54 -1.02 12.94
N LEU A 357 -15.11 0.11 13.51
CA LEU A 357 -14.55 0.16 14.86
C LEU A 357 -15.20 1.28 15.69
N PRO A 358 -15.97 0.91 16.71
CA PRO A 358 -16.31 -0.44 17.15
C PRO A 358 -17.28 -1.13 16.17
N GLY A 359 -17.14 -2.46 15.99
CA GLY A 359 -18.04 -3.25 15.15
C GLY A 359 -19.46 -3.39 15.71
N LYS A 360 -19.64 -3.10 17.01
CA LYS A 360 -20.93 -3.10 17.69
C LYS A 360 -21.01 -1.92 18.64
N LEU A 361 -22.05 -1.09 18.45
CA LEU A 361 -22.26 0.10 19.24
C LEU A 361 -23.64 0.05 19.93
N ARG A 362 -23.73 0.53 21.17
CA ARG A 362 -24.96 0.70 21.93
C ARG A 362 -25.24 2.18 22.11
N VAL A 363 -26.46 2.60 21.77
CA VAL A 363 -26.91 4.01 21.80
C VAL A 363 -28.35 4.09 22.29
N ASN A 364 -28.81 5.27 22.64
CA ASN A 364 -30.23 5.56 22.93
C ASN A 364 -30.94 6.09 21.67
N VAL A 365 -32.24 6.00 21.66
CA VAL A 365 -33.06 6.64 20.63
C VAL A 365 -32.76 8.14 20.57
N GLY A 366 -32.49 8.65 19.38
CA GLY A 366 -32.19 10.06 19.17
C GLY A 366 -30.71 10.44 19.27
N ASP A 367 -29.86 9.55 19.74
CA ASP A 367 -28.40 9.77 19.69
C ASP A 367 -27.90 9.85 18.24
N MET A 368 -26.86 10.64 18.02
CA MET A 368 -26.20 10.78 16.74
C MET A 368 -25.05 9.78 16.60
N ILE A 369 -24.93 9.16 15.45
CA ILE A 369 -23.82 8.26 15.12
C ILE A 369 -23.07 8.85 13.93
N VAL A 370 -21.78 8.97 14.07
CA VAL A 370 -20.87 9.50 13.03
C VAL A 370 -19.93 8.39 12.60
N TRP A 371 -20.03 7.95 11.37
CA TRP A 371 -19.02 7.11 10.74
C TRP A 371 -18.00 8.02 10.05
N THR A 372 -16.73 7.78 10.28
CA THR A 372 -15.65 8.50 9.61
C THR A 372 -14.81 7.51 8.84
N ASP A 373 -14.59 7.79 7.56
CA ASP A 373 -13.76 6.98 6.69
C ASP A 373 -12.27 7.18 7.01
N SER A 374 -11.55 6.07 7.11
CA SER A 374 -10.11 6.03 7.33
C SER A 374 -9.35 6.25 6.02
N PRO A 375 -8.06 6.64 6.07
CA PRO A 375 -7.27 6.89 4.85
C PRO A 375 -6.86 5.63 4.07
N ASN A 376 -7.40 4.45 4.34
CA ASN A 376 -7.00 3.20 3.69
C ASN A 376 -7.80 2.80 2.44
N GLY A 377 -8.82 3.54 2.07
CA GLY A 377 -9.61 3.19 0.89
C GLY A 377 -10.91 3.98 0.80
N VAL A 378 -11.87 3.40 0.13
CA VAL A 378 -13.25 3.88 0.05
C VAL A 378 -14.16 2.89 0.74
N HIS A 379 -15.11 3.40 1.50
CA HIS A 379 -16.04 2.61 2.30
C HIS A 379 -17.50 3.02 2.05
N SER A 380 -18.41 2.22 2.57
CA SER A 380 -19.82 2.55 2.61
C SER A 380 -20.46 2.11 3.93
N VAL A 381 -21.58 2.74 4.30
CA VAL A 381 -22.40 2.35 5.44
C VAL A 381 -23.81 2.11 4.93
N THR A 382 -24.20 0.84 4.82
CA THR A 382 -25.46 0.48 4.17
C THR A 382 -26.32 -0.38 5.09
N PHE A 383 -27.51 0.11 5.41
CA PHE A 383 -28.57 -0.61 6.13
C PHE A 383 -29.50 -1.25 5.12
N LEU A 384 -29.43 -2.57 4.98
CA LEU A 384 -30.16 -3.31 3.94
C LEU A 384 -31.66 -3.41 4.21
N ALA A 385 -32.10 -3.40 5.46
CA ALA A 385 -33.52 -3.50 5.87
C ALA A 385 -34.28 -4.66 5.17
N GLY A 386 -33.60 -5.80 4.95
CA GLY A 386 -34.16 -6.95 4.26
C GLY A 386 -34.00 -6.96 2.74
N HIS A 387 -33.43 -5.92 2.15
CA HIS A 387 -33.06 -5.92 0.73
C HIS A 387 -31.80 -6.75 0.48
N SER A 388 -31.64 -7.21 -0.76
CA SER A 388 -30.40 -7.87 -1.21
C SER A 388 -29.26 -6.86 -1.26
N LEU A 389 -28.02 -7.39 -1.12
CA LEU A 389 -26.81 -6.59 -1.28
C LEU A 389 -26.76 -6.01 -2.70
N PRO A 390 -26.55 -4.69 -2.88
CA PRO A 390 -26.32 -4.09 -4.19
C PRO A 390 -25.08 -4.67 -4.87
N LEU A 391 -25.07 -4.68 -6.20
CA LEU A 391 -23.85 -5.02 -6.95
C LEU A 391 -22.82 -3.91 -6.82
N ILE A 392 -21.57 -4.26 -6.66
CA ILE A 392 -20.49 -3.29 -6.45
C ILE A 392 -20.36 -2.29 -7.61
N PRO A 393 -20.37 -2.68 -8.90
CA PRO A 393 -20.30 -1.71 -10.00
C PRO A 393 -21.45 -0.70 -10.02
N ASP A 394 -22.64 -1.13 -9.65
CA ASP A 394 -23.79 -0.25 -9.57
C ASP A 394 -23.71 0.71 -8.40
N TYR A 395 -22.95 0.34 -7.35
CA TYR A 395 -22.85 1.06 -6.10
C TYR A 395 -21.73 2.12 -6.08
N VAL A 396 -20.61 1.90 -6.76
CA VAL A 396 -19.38 2.76 -6.69
C VAL A 396 -19.66 4.25 -6.99
N PHE A 397 -20.73 4.56 -7.73
CA PHE A 397 -21.08 5.92 -8.11
C PHE A 397 -22.39 6.41 -7.48
N THR A 398 -22.94 5.70 -6.50
CA THR A 398 -24.17 6.14 -5.85
C THR A 398 -23.90 7.34 -4.93
N SER A 399 -24.82 8.29 -4.98
CA SER A 399 -24.92 9.32 -3.95
C SER A 399 -25.67 8.75 -2.74
N PRO A 400 -25.52 9.33 -1.55
CA PRO A 400 -26.29 8.93 -0.38
C PRO A 400 -27.80 8.89 -0.69
N THR A 401 -28.49 7.87 -0.19
CA THR A 401 -29.96 7.80 -0.33
C THR A 401 -30.63 8.87 0.53
N GLY A 402 -30.92 9.98 -0.10
CA GLY A 402 -31.65 11.10 0.50
C GLY A 402 -30.80 12.00 1.41
N ASN A 403 -31.36 13.19 1.70
CA ASN A 403 -30.78 14.12 2.68
C ASN A 403 -31.22 13.77 4.12
N ALA A 404 -31.72 12.56 4.36
CA ALA A 404 -32.25 12.18 5.66
C ALA A 404 -31.09 11.94 6.63
N THR A 405 -31.08 12.71 7.71
CA THR A 405 -30.17 12.53 8.83
C THR A 405 -30.73 11.56 9.88
N SER A 406 -31.90 10.97 9.64
CA SER A 406 -32.59 10.05 10.56
C SER A 406 -33.22 8.87 9.82
N CYS A 407 -33.24 7.71 10.47
CA CYS A 407 -33.79 6.46 9.95
C CYS A 407 -34.50 5.69 11.07
N ASP A 408 -35.59 5.01 10.74
CA ASP A 408 -36.30 4.11 11.67
C ASP A 408 -36.03 2.63 11.41
N GLY A 409 -35.15 2.34 10.47
CA GLY A 409 -34.72 0.99 10.09
C GLY A 409 -35.71 0.21 9.22
N SER A 410 -36.82 0.83 8.78
CA SER A 410 -37.85 0.14 7.99
C SER A 410 -37.54 0.08 6.49
N SER A 411 -36.56 0.81 6.01
CA SER A 411 -36.21 0.92 4.60
C SER A 411 -34.72 0.86 4.38
N PHE A 412 -34.33 0.52 3.16
CA PHE A 412 -32.94 0.61 2.69
C PHE A 412 -32.42 2.05 2.88
N PHE A 413 -31.23 2.17 3.42
CA PHE A 413 -30.59 3.45 3.66
C PHE A 413 -29.06 3.30 3.56
N ASP A 414 -28.37 4.21 2.87
CA ASP A 414 -26.92 4.13 2.69
C ASP A 414 -26.22 5.50 2.67
N SER A 415 -24.92 5.47 2.97
CA SER A 415 -24.05 6.64 2.90
C SER A 415 -23.63 7.01 1.47
N GLY A 416 -23.87 6.15 0.49
CA GLY A 416 -23.11 6.18 -0.75
C GLY A 416 -21.63 5.88 -0.51
N THR A 417 -20.80 6.12 -1.51
CA THR A 417 -19.36 5.95 -1.43
C THR A 417 -18.73 7.06 -0.58
N MET A 418 -18.13 6.69 0.53
CA MET A 418 -17.33 7.55 1.39
C MET A 418 -15.86 7.48 0.95
N ARG A 419 -15.19 8.61 0.89
CA ARG A 419 -13.75 8.73 0.59
C ARG A 419 -12.97 8.99 1.88
N PRO A 420 -11.67 8.75 1.89
CA PRO A 420 -10.82 9.02 3.05
C PRO A 420 -11.08 10.42 3.65
N GLY A 421 -11.48 10.43 4.91
CA GLY A 421 -11.83 11.64 5.67
C GLY A 421 -13.29 12.08 5.57
N ASP A 422 -14.11 11.47 4.71
CA ASP A 422 -15.54 11.72 4.67
C ASP A 422 -16.22 11.21 5.94
N SER A 423 -17.33 11.83 6.30
CA SER A 423 -18.14 11.42 7.43
C SER A 423 -19.61 11.28 7.03
N PHE A 424 -20.24 10.23 7.53
CA PHE A 424 -21.66 9.98 7.41
C PHE A 424 -22.32 10.07 8.78
N VAL A 425 -23.44 10.79 8.90
CA VAL A 425 -24.12 11.05 10.17
C VAL A 425 -25.55 10.55 10.11
N LEU A 426 -25.95 9.77 11.12
CA LEU A 426 -27.29 9.21 11.21
C LEU A 426 -27.81 9.21 12.64
N THR A 427 -29.12 9.49 12.81
CA THR A 427 -29.87 9.30 14.05
C THR A 427 -30.88 8.16 13.84
N LEU A 428 -30.89 7.18 14.75
CA LEU A 428 -31.87 6.10 14.74
C LEU A 428 -33.05 6.45 15.67
N THR A 429 -34.24 6.40 15.12
CA THR A 429 -35.46 6.96 15.79
C THR A 429 -36.32 5.93 16.50
N LYS A 430 -35.98 4.63 16.38
CA LYS A 430 -36.70 3.53 17.05
C LYS A 430 -35.75 2.60 17.76
N PRO A 431 -36.15 2.00 18.91
CA PRO A 431 -35.37 0.92 19.53
C PRO A 431 -35.27 -0.28 18.60
N GLY A 432 -34.11 -0.97 18.60
CA GLY A 432 -33.90 -2.15 17.77
C GLY A 432 -32.45 -2.50 17.57
N VAL A 433 -32.21 -3.49 16.73
CA VAL A 433 -30.87 -3.90 16.28
C VAL A 433 -30.78 -3.61 14.78
N TYR A 434 -29.81 -2.81 14.40
CA TYR A 434 -29.62 -2.30 13.06
C TYR A 434 -28.28 -2.82 12.51
N PRO A 435 -28.27 -3.95 11.81
CA PRO A 435 -27.08 -4.42 11.12
C PRO A 435 -26.83 -3.55 9.89
N TYR A 436 -25.56 -3.29 9.60
CA TYR A 436 -25.12 -2.58 8.40
C TYR A 436 -23.86 -3.21 7.85
N VAL A 437 -23.62 -2.98 6.57
CA VAL A 437 -22.49 -3.56 5.83
C VAL A 437 -21.75 -2.47 5.04
N ASP A 438 -20.49 -2.73 4.75
CA ASP A 438 -19.80 -2.05 3.67
C ASP A 438 -20.07 -2.82 2.37
N VAL A 439 -20.80 -2.20 1.43
CA VAL A 439 -21.10 -2.85 0.14
C VAL A 439 -19.84 -3.08 -0.68
N LEU A 440 -18.92 -2.10 -0.66
CA LEU A 440 -17.68 -2.15 -1.44
C LEU A 440 -16.74 -3.26 -0.96
N LEU A 441 -16.76 -3.57 0.34
CA LEU A 441 -15.91 -4.58 1.00
C LEU A 441 -16.70 -5.71 1.65
N SER A 442 -17.92 -5.95 1.16
CA SER A 442 -18.81 -7.01 1.68
C SER A 442 -18.19 -8.41 1.56
N PHE A 443 -17.36 -8.64 0.55
CA PHE A 443 -16.60 -9.87 0.34
C PHE A 443 -15.53 -10.11 1.43
N LEU A 444 -15.08 -9.06 2.14
CA LEU A 444 -14.21 -9.16 3.30
C LEU A 444 -14.99 -9.25 4.62
N GLU A 445 -16.32 -9.41 4.54
CA GLU A 445 -17.22 -9.47 5.70
C GLU A 445 -17.16 -8.19 6.56
N MET A 446 -16.92 -7.03 5.95
CA MET A 446 -16.93 -5.77 6.64
C MET A 446 -18.35 -5.36 7.00
N GLN A 447 -18.73 -5.59 8.25
CA GLN A 447 -20.07 -5.34 8.77
C GLN A 447 -20.03 -4.83 10.21
N GLY A 448 -21.12 -4.18 10.62
CA GLY A 448 -21.32 -3.68 11.97
C GLY A 448 -22.78 -3.76 12.42
N SER A 449 -23.04 -3.39 13.66
CA SER A 449 -24.39 -3.29 14.17
C SER A 449 -24.54 -2.20 15.23
N ILE A 450 -25.67 -1.49 15.17
CA ILE A 450 -26.08 -0.55 16.21
C ILE A 450 -27.24 -1.18 17.01
N ILE A 451 -27.12 -1.15 18.32
CA ILE A 451 -28.19 -1.53 19.24
C ILE A 451 -28.74 -0.27 19.87
N VAL A 452 -29.98 0.07 19.52
CA VAL A 452 -30.68 1.25 20.02
C VAL A 452 -31.60 0.86 21.16
N HIS A 453 -31.39 1.46 22.31
CA HIS A 453 -32.24 1.32 23.49
C HIS A 453 -33.34 2.39 23.47
N ALA A 454 -34.53 2.08 24.00
CA ALA A 454 -35.50 3.11 24.32
C ALA A 454 -34.89 4.02 25.41
N ASP A 455 -35.20 5.31 25.33
CA ASP A 455 -34.91 6.22 26.42
C ASP A 455 -35.50 5.62 27.71
N SER A 456 -34.67 5.36 28.72
CA SER A 456 -35.22 5.13 30.03
C SER A 456 -35.89 6.43 30.46
N PRO A 457 -37.21 6.44 30.81
CA PRO A 457 -37.74 7.60 31.45
C PRO A 457 -36.87 7.85 32.70
N ASP A 458 -36.42 9.09 32.84
CA ASP A 458 -35.57 9.52 33.97
C ASP A 458 -36.12 8.94 35.27
N GLU A 459 -35.30 8.12 35.99
CA GLU A 459 -35.50 7.84 37.40
C GLU A 459 -35.07 9.04 38.26
#